data_b2f2eacf4903e496d070bf08c5525fa0
#
_entry.id   b2f2eacf4903e496d070bf08c5525fa0
#
_cell.length_a   1.000
_cell.length_b   1.000
_cell.length_c   1.000
_cell.angle_alpha   90.00
_cell.angle_beta   90.00
_cell.angle_gamma   90.00
#
_symmetry.space_group_name_H-M   'P 1'
#
loop_
_entity.id
_entity.type
_entity.pdbx_description
1 polymer ?
#
loop_
_entity_poly.entity_id
_entity_poly.type
_entity_poly.pdbx_seq_one_letter_code
_entity_poly.pdbx_strand_id
1 'polypeptide(L)'
;KGAKFKFLAANVIDKSTGKTIFPAYAIKEFDGIKMAFIGMTLEGTPRIVSPAGVAGLDFMNEADTVNALVPELKKMGIKAIAVLIHEGGAQTGSYNECKDISGAIVNIVKRTNPEVDLFITGHTHQAYTCVIDNRYVTSAASFGRLVTDIDITLDRTTQDFSTIKANNVVVSHDLPKTAALTNLINKYKAVAFPISNRIIGSISPNSQPNISRTINKVGESELGQIIADAQLAATKSPTKSQDGAAIAFMNSGGIRSDLISTDGNVTYGQAFTVQPFGNNLVTMTVTGAEIKQLLEEQFDNPMVGQKRILQISQGFSYTWTPNALTGNKVSNIKLNNMPINPNLDYRITVNSFLADGGDNFTVLRAGRDRLVGVVDMAAFESYLRDRSPLKPNPMPRITVN
;
A
#
# COMPACT_ATOMS: atom_id res chain seq x y z
N LYS A 1 -6.53 -6.13 25.78
CA LYS A 1 -5.15 -6.42 26.27
C LYS A 1 -4.22 -6.20 25.09
N GLY A 2 -3.25 -5.28 25.23
CA GLY A 2 -2.33 -4.89 24.16
C GLY A 2 -1.21 -5.91 23.92
N ALA A 3 -0.27 -5.55 23.03
CA ALA A 3 0.94 -6.32 22.78
C ALA A 3 1.82 -6.40 24.05
N LYS A 4 2.51 -7.52 24.22
CA LYS A 4 3.46 -7.70 25.33
C LYS A 4 4.87 -7.17 25.01
N PHE A 5 5.09 -6.72 23.79
CA PHE A 5 6.34 -6.09 23.35
C PHE A 5 6.13 -4.57 23.18
N LYS A 6 7.24 -3.82 23.17
CA LYS A 6 7.23 -2.37 22.98
C LYS A 6 7.09 -2.06 21.49
N PHE A 7 6.23 -1.11 21.16
CA PHE A 7 6.26 -0.43 19.87
C PHE A 7 7.35 0.65 19.90
N LEU A 8 8.04 0.83 18.78
CA LEU A 8 9.09 1.83 18.62
C LEU A 8 8.75 2.73 17.44
N ALA A 9 8.95 4.06 17.57
CA ALA A 9 8.80 5.00 16.46
C ALA A 9 9.64 6.25 16.74
N ALA A 10 10.86 6.26 16.25
CA ALA A 10 11.80 7.37 16.49
C ALA A 10 11.44 8.62 15.68
N ASN A 11 10.86 8.45 14.49
CA ASN A 11 10.58 9.54 13.55
C ASN A 11 9.12 9.98 13.50
N VAL A 12 8.26 9.54 14.42
CA VAL A 12 6.86 10.00 14.51
C VAL A 12 6.71 10.90 15.74
N ILE A 13 6.51 12.18 15.50
CA ILE A 13 6.50 13.23 16.50
C ILE A 13 5.08 13.75 16.70
N ASP A 14 4.62 13.80 17.93
CA ASP A 14 3.40 14.54 18.30
C ASP A 14 3.70 16.06 18.28
N LYS A 15 3.03 16.79 17.39
CA LYS A 15 3.19 18.24 17.20
C LYS A 15 2.93 19.06 18.47
N SER A 16 2.02 18.59 19.31
CA SER A 16 1.63 19.30 20.53
C SER A 16 2.67 19.21 21.63
N THR A 17 3.44 18.11 21.66
CA THR A 17 4.43 17.84 22.71
C THR A 17 5.88 17.94 22.23
N GLY A 18 6.10 17.86 20.92
CA GLY A 18 7.44 17.75 20.31
C GLY A 18 8.15 16.43 20.64
N LYS A 19 7.43 15.43 21.17
CA LYS A 19 7.99 14.13 21.57
C LYS A 19 7.54 13.03 20.62
N THR A 20 8.32 11.95 20.59
CA THR A 20 7.94 10.73 19.85
C THR A 20 6.69 10.09 20.49
N ILE A 21 5.77 9.56 19.64
CA ILE A 21 4.54 8.89 20.11
C ILE A 21 4.82 7.55 20.80
N PHE A 22 5.95 6.90 20.48
CA PHE A 22 6.48 5.70 21.12
C PHE A 22 7.97 5.89 21.42
N PRO A 23 8.59 5.05 22.26
CA PRO A 23 10.03 5.08 22.45
C PRO A 23 10.78 5.04 21.11
N ALA A 24 11.82 5.83 20.96
CA ALA A 24 12.62 5.90 19.74
C ALA A 24 13.39 4.59 19.49
N TYR A 25 13.86 3.97 20.57
CA TYR A 25 14.64 2.73 20.52
C TYR A 25 14.39 1.87 21.76
N ALA A 26 14.83 0.62 21.67
CA ALA A 26 14.95 -0.29 22.80
C ALA A 26 16.36 -0.84 22.87
N ILE A 27 16.86 -1.04 24.09
CA ILE A 27 18.16 -1.66 24.35
C ILE A 27 17.91 -3.07 24.87
N LYS A 28 18.63 -4.05 24.30
CA LYS A 28 18.75 -5.39 24.82
C LYS A 28 20.21 -5.68 25.18
N GLU A 29 20.42 -6.49 26.19
CA GLU A 29 21.73 -6.88 26.64
C GLU A 29 21.93 -8.39 26.40
N PHE A 30 23.04 -8.75 25.80
CA PHE A 30 23.44 -10.10 25.48
C PHE A 30 24.82 -10.35 26.13
N ASP A 31 24.86 -11.12 27.20
CA ASP A 31 26.08 -11.43 27.95
C ASP A 31 26.93 -10.18 28.28
N GLY A 32 26.27 -9.11 28.71
CA GLY A 32 26.93 -7.84 29.08
C GLY A 32 27.17 -6.88 27.93
N ILE A 33 26.90 -7.24 26.68
CA ILE A 33 26.98 -6.35 25.51
C ILE A 33 25.60 -5.78 25.19
N LYS A 34 25.51 -4.45 25.12
CA LYS A 34 24.27 -3.74 24.83
C LYS A 34 24.11 -3.54 23.32
N MET A 35 22.95 -3.90 22.82
CA MET A 35 22.53 -3.68 21.44
C MET A 35 21.30 -2.78 21.41
N ALA A 36 21.30 -1.75 20.57
CA ALA A 36 20.16 -0.87 20.37
C ALA A 36 19.36 -1.28 19.13
N PHE A 37 18.04 -1.21 19.25
CA PHE A 37 17.08 -1.39 18.16
C PHE A 37 16.30 -0.08 17.99
N ILE A 38 16.57 0.67 16.94
CA ILE A 38 15.87 1.91 16.60
C ILE A 38 14.66 1.55 15.73
N GLY A 39 13.45 2.03 16.11
CA GLY A 39 12.24 1.78 15.32
C GLY A 39 11.91 2.99 14.43
N MET A 40 11.67 2.74 13.14
CA MET A 40 11.38 3.76 12.14
C MET A 40 10.09 3.45 11.40
N THR A 41 9.24 4.46 11.27
CA THR A 41 8.04 4.44 10.43
C THR A 41 8.34 5.14 9.11
N LEU A 42 7.69 4.73 8.03
CA LEU A 42 7.79 5.36 6.72
C LEU A 42 7.53 6.88 6.79
N GLU A 43 8.49 7.72 6.36
CA GLU A 43 8.31 9.18 6.26
C GLU A 43 7.07 9.54 5.42
N GLY A 44 6.84 8.78 4.33
CA GLY A 44 5.71 8.97 3.42
C GLY A 44 4.33 8.57 3.99
N THR A 45 4.23 8.09 5.23
CA THR A 45 2.96 7.61 5.82
C THR A 45 1.77 8.56 5.64
N PRO A 46 1.89 9.91 5.82
CA PRO A 46 0.76 10.82 5.62
C PRO A 46 0.18 10.83 4.20
N ARG A 47 0.92 10.32 3.23
CA ARG A 47 0.51 10.27 1.81
C ARG A 47 -0.23 8.99 1.45
N ILE A 48 -0.19 7.98 2.33
CA ILE A 48 -0.73 6.63 2.05
C ILE A 48 -1.73 6.14 3.11
N VAL A 49 -2.09 6.99 4.07
CA VAL A 49 -3.14 6.71 5.05
C VAL A 49 -4.15 7.85 5.10
N SER A 50 -5.30 7.63 5.77
CA SER A 50 -6.27 8.71 5.98
C SER A 50 -5.63 9.88 6.72
N PRO A 51 -5.70 11.12 6.20
CA PRO A 51 -5.13 12.31 6.84
C PRO A 51 -5.63 12.52 8.27
N ALA A 52 -6.88 12.17 8.55
CA ALA A 52 -7.45 12.27 9.90
C ALA A 52 -6.73 11.33 10.90
N GLY A 53 -6.26 10.18 10.43
CA GLY A 53 -5.54 9.20 11.27
C GLY A 53 -4.13 9.63 11.68
N VAL A 54 -3.56 10.62 11.01
CA VAL A 54 -2.21 11.16 11.26
C VAL A 54 -2.24 12.65 11.60
N ALA A 55 -3.43 13.22 11.79
CA ALA A 55 -3.59 14.61 12.19
C ALA A 55 -2.84 14.87 13.50
N GLY A 56 -2.05 15.94 13.53
CA GLY A 56 -1.24 16.28 14.70
C GLY A 56 0.09 15.52 14.84
N LEU A 57 0.45 14.70 13.85
CA LEU A 57 1.74 13.99 13.81
C LEU A 57 2.64 14.55 12.70
N ASP A 58 3.95 14.58 12.96
CA ASP A 58 5.00 14.77 11.96
C ASP A 58 5.77 13.47 11.77
N PHE A 59 6.05 13.15 10.51
CA PHE A 59 6.86 11.99 10.12
C PHE A 59 8.18 12.52 9.57
N MET A 60 9.22 12.39 10.40
CA MET A 60 10.54 12.93 10.11
C MET A 60 11.31 11.98 9.17
N ASN A 61 12.30 12.53 8.45
CA ASN A 61 13.15 11.75 7.58
C ASN A 61 13.89 10.65 8.36
N GLU A 62 13.89 9.44 7.81
CA GLU A 62 14.40 8.24 8.48
C GLU A 62 15.90 8.33 8.77
N ALA A 63 16.72 8.65 7.76
CA ALA A 63 18.18 8.71 7.91
C ALA A 63 18.60 9.82 8.89
N ASP A 64 18.00 11.00 8.79
CA ASP A 64 18.31 12.14 9.65
C ASP A 64 17.94 11.85 11.11
N THR A 65 16.82 11.16 11.34
CA THR A 65 16.39 10.75 12.67
C THR A 65 17.35 9.74 13.30
N VAL A 66 17.77 8.71 12.55
CA VAL A 66 18.77 7.74 13.03
C VAL A 66 20.07 8.45 13.35
N ASN A 67 20.54 9.34 12.47
CA ASN A 67 21.78 10.11 12.66
C ASN A 67 21.77 10.98 13.93
N ALA A 68 20.61 11.51 14.30
CA ALA A 68 20.44 12.27 15.53
C ALA A 68 20.54 11.41 16.80
N LEU A 69 20.15 10.13 16.73
CA LEU A 69 20.17 9.20 17.86
C LEU A 69 21.52 8.52 18.09
N VAL A 70 22.31 8.29 17.04
CA VAL A 70 23.61 7.58 17.13
C VAL A 70 24.56 8.22 18.17
N PRO A 71 24.75 9.56 18.25
CA PRO A 71 25.60 10.16 19.27
C PRO A 71 25.15 9.89 20.72
N GLU A 72 23.84 9.81 20.96
CA GLU A 72 23.28 9.48 22.26
C GLU A 72 23.61 8.04 22.64
N LEU A 73 23.38 7.09 21.73
CA LEU A 73 23.69 5.66 21.93
C LEU A 73 25.19 5.44 22.20
N LYS A 74 26.05 6.13 21.44
CA LYS A 74 27.51 6.10 21.65
C LYS A 74 27.91 6.61 23.03
N LYS A 75 27.30 7.68 23.55
CA LYS A 75 27.54 8.19 24.91
C LYS A 75 27.17 7.17 25.98
N MET A 76 26.20 6.28 25.71
CA MET A 76 25.82 5.17 26.59
C MET A 76 26.71 3.94 26.42
N GLY A 77 27.77 4.02 25.60
CA GLY A 77 28.68 2.91 25.30
C GLY A 77 28.09 1.85 24.37
N ILE A 78 26.99 2.17 23.66
CA ILE A 78 26.34 1.24 22.73
C ILE A 78 26.90 1.50 21.32
N LYS A 79 27.47 0.44 20.73
CA LYS A 79 28.00 0.44 19.39
C LYS A 79 27.21 -0.44 18.45
N ALA A 80 26.73 -1.61 18.93
CA ALA A 80 25.89 -2.52 18.15
C ALA A 80 24.50 -1.92 17.92
N ILE A 81 24.20 -1.46 16.69
CA ILE A 81 22.99 -0.74 16.36
C ILE A 81 22.26 -1.42 15.19
N ALA A 82 21.00 -1.82 15.41
CA ALA A 82 20.08 -2.28 14.38
C ALA A 82 18.92 -1.29 14.20
N VAL A 83 18.50 -1.09 12.96
CA VAL A 83 17.33 -0.28 12.59
C VAL A 83 16.20 -1.18 12.10
N LEU A 84 15.05 -1.08 12.74
CA LEU A 84 13.80 -1.71 12.34
C LEU A 84 12.97 -0.68 11.59
N ILE A 85 12.84 -0.80 10.27
CA ILE A 85 12.25 0.25 9.44
C ILE A 85 11.11 -0.28 8.57
N HIS A 86 9.98 0.46 8.54
CA HIS A 86 8.89 0.18 7.61
C HIS A 86 9.07 0.93 6.29
N GLU A 87 10.22 0.79 5.66
CA GLU A 87 10.55 1.21 4.31
C GLU A 87 11.44 0.14 3.69
N GLY A 88 11.49 0.05 2.36
CA GLY A 88 12.23 -1.01 1.70
C GLY A 88 12.72 -0.66 0.30
N GLY A 89 13.16 -1.70 -0.39
CA GLY A 89 13.60 -1.66 -1.77
C GLY A 89 12.97 -2.75 -2.62
N ALA A 90 13.42 -2.82 -3.86
CA ALA A 90 13.09 -3.87 -4.81
C ALA A 90 14.38 -4.37 -5.48
N GLN A 91 14.42 -5.67 -5.79
CA GLN A 91 15.54 -6.30 -6.48
C GLN A 91 15.02 -7.30 -7.54
N THR A 92 15.88 -7.73 -8.47
CA THR A 92 15.49 -8.57 -9.62
C THR A 92 15.92 -10.05 -9.48
N GLY A 93 16.64 -10.41 -8.42
CA GLY A 93 17.12 -11.76 -8.16
C GLY A 93 16.17 -12.61 -7.30
N SER A 94 16.70 -13.70 -6.75
CA SER A 94 16.02 -14.61 -5.83
C SER A 94 15.88 -14.00 -4.41
N TYR A 95 15.07 -14.62 -3.56
CA TYR A 95 14.73 -14.10 -2.22
C TYR A 95 15.92 -13.93 -1.24
N ASN A 96 17.07 -14.54 -1.53
CA ASN A 96 18.33 -14.38 -0.77
C ASN A 96 19.40 -13.59 -1.54
N GLU A 97 19.05 -12.97 -2.66
CA GLU A 97 19.97 -12.19 -3.46
C GLU A 97 19.74 -10.69 -3.25
N CYS A 98 20.62 -9.89 -3.91
CA CYS A 98 20.60 -8.43 -3.88
C CYS A 98 20.82 -7.84 -5.28
N LYS A 99 20.30 -8.50 -6.31
CA LYS A 99 20.54 -8.10 -7.70
C LYS A 99 19.76 -6.84 -8.04
N ASP A 100 20.47 -5.82 -8.54
CA ASP A 100 19.89 -4.54 -8.98
C ASP A 100 19.01 -3.87 -7.90
N ILE A 101 19.44 -3.93 -6.63
CA ILE A 101 18.70 -3.33 -5.53
C ILE A 101 18.45 -1.85 -5.77
N SER A 102 17.22 -1.43 -5.62
CA SER A 102 16.73 -0.07 -5.86
C SER A 102 15.68 0.32 -4.83
N GLY A 103 15.20 1.57 -4.88
CA GLY A 103 14.18 2.09 -3.97
C GLY A 103 14.75 2.93 -2.84
N ALA A 104 13.86 3.43 -1.96
CA ALA A 104 14.21 4.41 -0.93
C ALA A 104 15.27 3.89 0.04
N ILE A 105 15.24 2.61 0.38
CA ILE A 105 16.17 2.02 1.35
C ILE A 105 17.63 2.21 0.97
N VAL A 106 17.96 2.20 -0.32
CA VAL A 106 19.35 2.38 -0.77
C VAL A 106 19.90 3.75 -0.38
N ASN A 107 19.10 4.80 -0.55
CA ASN A 107 19.48 6.15 -0.17
C ASN A 107 19.47 6.33 1.36
N ILE A 108 18.49 5.77 2.04
CA ILE A 108 18.40 5.81 3.51
C ILE A 108 19.65 5.20 4.13
N VAL A 109 20.04 3.98 3.71
CA VAL A 109 21.24 3.31 4.24
C VAL A 109 22.48 4.14 3.97
N LYS A 110 22.69 4.65 2.74
CA LYS A 110 23.88 5.44 2.37
C LYS A 110 23.99 6.76 3.14
N ARG A 111 22.87 7.36 3.53
CA ARG A 111 22.83 8.61 4.32
C ARG A 111 22.96 8.38 5.82
N THR A 112 22.69 7.18 6.28
CA THR A 112 22.74 6.85 7.70
C THR A 112 24.18 6.75 8.19
N ASN A 113 24.39 7.13 9.44
CA ASN A 113 25.69 7.08 10.13
C ASN A 113 26.29 5.67 10.04
N PRO A 114 27.60 5.54 9.72
CA PRO A 114 28.28 4.25 9.55
C PRO A 114 28.33 3.36 10.80
N GLU A 115 28.02 3.88 11.97
CA GLU A 115 27.87 3.08 13.22
C GLU A 115 26.61 2.18 13.23
N VAL A 116 25.72 2.29 12.24
CA VAL A 116 24.58 1.37 12.11
C VAL A 116 25.01 0.17 11.28
N ASP A 117 24.76 -1.03 11.77
CA ASP A 117 25.26 -2.29 11.20
C ASP A 117 24.21 -3.06 10.41
N LEU A 118 22.95 -2.97 10.85
CA LEU A 118 21.87 -3.82 10.36
C LEU A 118 20.58 -3.05 10.15
N PHE A 119 19.94 -3.26 8.99
CA PHE A 119 18.59 -2.79 8.69
C PHE A 119 17.65 -3.97 8.45
N ILE A 120 16.57 -4.03 9.20
CA ILE A 120 15.45 -4.97 9.00
C ILE A 120 14.29 -4.17 8.42
N THR A 121 13.95 -4.44 7.16
CA THR A 121 13.10 -3.59 6.32
C THR A 121 11.75 -4.23 6.01
N GLY A 122 10.82 -3.45 5.45
CA GLY A 122 9.48 -3.93 5.10
C GLY A 122 8.83 -3.10 3.97
N HIS A 123 7.52 -2.89 4.06
CA HIS A 123 6.70 -2.04 3.18
C HIS A 123 6.58 -2.50 1.73
N THR A 124 7.67 -2.74 1.02
CA THR A 124 7.68 -3.05 -0.42
C THR A 124 7.27 -4.48 -0.73
N HIS A 125 7.08 -5.34 0.28
CA HIS A 125 6.76 -6.76 0.13
C HIS A 125 7.79 -7.55 -0.70
N GLN A 126 9.02 -7.03 -0.79
CA GLN A 126 10.13 -7.67 -1.50
C GLN A 126 10.95 -8.54 -0.54
N ALA A 127 11.66 -9.51 -1.10
CA ALA A 127 12.58 -10.35 -0.35
C ALA A 127 14.00 -10.10 -0.85
N TYR A 128 14.92 -9.88 0.08
CA TYR A 128 16.35 -9.75 -0.21
C TYR A 128 17.21 -9.87 1.04
N THR A 129 18.47 -10.25 0.83
CA THR A 129 19.55 -10.12 1.81
C THR A 129 20.69 -9.38 1.12
N CYS A 130 20.88 -8.12 1.48
CA CYS A 130 21.81 -7.21 0.84
C CYS A 130 22.94 -6.81 1.79
N VAL A 131 24.06 -6.41 1.21
CA VAL A 131 25.06 -5.56 1.86
C VAL A 131 25.13 -4.25 1.06
N ILE A 132 24.72 -3.15 1.67
CA ILE A 132 24.72 -1.82 1.07
C ILE A 132 25.64 -0.94 1.92
N ASP A 133 26.70 -0.42 1.33
CA ASP A 133 27.66 0.44 2.01
C ASP A 133 28.17 -0.20 3.34
N ASN A 134 28.58 -1.46 3.26
CA ASN A 134 29.04 -2.32 4.36
C ASN A 134 28.03 -2.62 5.47
N ARG A 135 26.71 -2.39 5.25
CA ARG A 135 25.67 -2.68 6.21
C ARG A 135 24.74 -3.77 5.70
N TYR A 136 24.32 -4.66 6.60
CA TYR A 136 23.34 -5.68 6.26
C TYR A 136 21.94 -5.07 6.15
N VAL A 137 21.22 -5.40 5.09
CA VAL A 137 19.87 -4.89 4.79
C VAL A 137 19.00 -6.06 4.35
N THR A 138 17.99 -6.39 5.13
CA THR A 138 17.17 -7.59 4.91
C THR A 138 15.69 -7.27 4.77
N SER A 139 14.97 -8.09 3.99
CA SER A 139 13.52 -8.07 3.89
C SER A 139 12.97 -9.47 3.60
N ALA A 140 11.88 -9.85 4.27
CA ALA A 140 11.28 -11.18 4.24
C ALA A 140 9.94 -11.24 3.48
N ALA A 141 9.80 -10.50 2.40
CA ALA A 141 8.57 -10.42 1.60
C ALA A 141 7.34 -9.98 2.44
N SER A 142 6.27 -10.78 2.45
CA SER A 142 5.02 -10.46 3.15
C SER A 142 4.23 -11.71 3.51
N PHE A 143 3.24 -11.55 4.41
CA PHE A 143 2.27 -12.59 4.78
C PHE A 143 2.86 -13.83 5.46
N GLY A 144 4.05 -13.72 6.07
CA GLY A 144 4.70 -14.85 6.74
C GLY A 144 5.17 -15.96 5.79
N ARG A 145 5.40 -15.65 4.51
CA ARG A 145 5.94 -16.63 3.54
C ARG A 145 7.42 -16.91 3.72
N LEU A 146 8.14 -15.94 4.28
CA LEU A 146 9.55 -16.03 4.62
C LEU A 146 9.76 -15.58 6.06
N VAL A 147 10.82 -16.07 6.67
CA VAL A 147 11.40 -15.56 7.92
C VAL A 147 12.86 -15.27 7.63
N THR A 148 13.33 -14.07 7.96
CA THR A 148 14.77 -13.80 7.91
C THR A 148 15.41 -14.31 9.20
N ASP A 149 16.30 -15.27 9.07
CA ASP A 149 17.18 -15.75 10.13
C ASP A 149 18.48 -14.95 10.09
N ILE A 150 18.83 -14.31 11.21
CA ILE A 150 20.00 -13.42 11.31
C ILE A 150 20.89 -13.89 12.45
N ASP A 151 21.99 -14.55 12.10
CA ASP A 151 23.04 -14.92 13.04
C ASP A 151 24.00 -13.75 13.24
N ILE A 152 24.18 -13.33 14.48
CA ILE A 152 25.09 -12.25 14.85
C ILE A 152 26.12 -12.74 15.88
N THR A 153 27.35 -12.26 15.75
CA THR A 153 28.37 -12.40 16.78
C THR A 153 28.74 -11.02 17.27
N LEU A 154 28.70 -10.81 18.59
CA LEU A 154 29.13 -9.59 19.25
C LEU A 154 30.52 -9.80 19.86
N ASP A 155 31.43 -8.87 19.65
CA ASP A 155 32.78 -8.92 20.22
C ASP A 155 32.82 -8.20 21.56
N ARG A 156 33.35 -8.88 22.60
CA ARG A 156 33.40 -8.34 23.97
C ARG A 156 34.39 -7.19 24.14
N THR A 157 35.39 -7.09 23.28
CA THR A 157 36.42 -6.04 23.34
C THR A 157 35.91 -4.78 22.68
N THR A 158 35.34 -4.90 21.50
CA THR A 158 34.81 -3.75 20.74
C THR A 158 33.43 -3.32 21.22
N GLN A 159 32.66 -4.23 21.86
CA GLN A 159 31.23 -4.04 22.23
C GLN A 159 30.35 -3.84 21.01
N ASP A 160 30.69 -4.48 19.89
CA ASP A 160 30.11 -4.27 18.57
C ASP A 160 29.93 -5.56 17.79
N PHE A 161 29.28 -5.51 16.63
CA PHE A 161 29.19 -6.65 15.73
C PHE A 161 30.57 -7.05 15.21
N SER A 162 30.88 -8.34 15.27
CA SER A 162 32.05 -8.91 14.56
C SER A 162 31.64 -9.68 13.31
N THR A 163 30.46 -10.32 13.34
CA THR A 163 29.89 -10.96 12.14
C THR A 163 28.38 -10.84 12.12
N ILE A 164 27.83 -10.68 10.92
CA ILE A 164 26.42 -10.78 10.63
C ILE A 164 26.24 -11.74 9.47
N LYS A 165 25.30 -12.67 9.57
CA LYS A 165 24.86 -13.55 8.49
C LYS A 165 23.34 -13.50 8.46
N ALA A 166 22.76 -13.29 7.29
CA ALA A 166 21.32 -13.24 7.12
C ALA A 166 20.86 -14.20 6.01
N ASN A 167 19.77 -14.91 6.25
CA ASN A 167 19.19 -15.85 5.32
C ASN A 167 17.67 -15.82 5.41
N ASN A 168 16.98 -15.64 4.29
CA ASN A 168 15.54 -15.79 4.21
C ASN A 168 15.18 -17.26 4.08
N VAL A 169 14.43 -17.78 5.03
CA VAL A 169 13.96 -19.16 5.08
C VAL A 169 12.50 -19.22 4.64
N VAL A 170 12.18 -20.13 3.70
CA VAL A 170 10.81 -20.32 3.24
C VAL A 170 9.99 -20.99 4.33
N VAL A 171 8.85 -20.42 4.68
CA VAL A 171 7.88 -21.04 5.59
C VAL A 171 7.04 -22.04 4.79
N SER A 172 7.40 -23.32 4.88
CA SER A 172 6.66 -24.39 4.21
C SER A 172 5.39 -24.77 4.99
N HIS A 173 4.44 -25.44 4.31
CA HIS A 173 3.22 -25.94 4.94
C HIS A 173 3.40 -27.33 5.59
N ASP A 174 4.60 -27.88 5.56
CA ASP A 174 4.92 -29.23 6.08
C ASP A 174 5.15 -29.23 7.60
N LEU A 175 5.37 -28.05 8.18
CA LEU A 175 5.57 -27.91 9.61
C LEU A 175 4.28 -28.09 10.41
N PRO A 176 4.33 -28.75 11.58
CA PRO A 176 3.19 -28.86 12.47
C PRO A 176 2.65 -27.49 12.89
N LYS A 177 1.34 -27.30 12.77
CA LYS A 177 0.70 -26.07 13.20
C LYS A 177 0.68 -25.97 14.73
N THR A 178 1.05 -24.81 15.26
CA THR A 178 0.96 -24.52 16.70
C THR A 178 -0.50 -24.57 17.16
N ALA A 179 -0.83 -25.49 18.07
CA ALA A 179 -2.20 -25.71 18.54
C ALA A 179 -2.83 -24.44 19.15
N ALA A 180 -2.07 -23.68 19.94
CA ALA A 180 -2.55 -22.43 20.54
C ALA A 180 -2.99 -21.39 19.49
N LEU A 181 -2.20 -21.21 18.42
CA LEU A 181 -2.55 -20.30 17.32
C LEU A 181 -3.71 -20.85 16.49
N THR A 182 -3.75 -22.15 16.22
CA THR A 182 -4.85 -22.81 15.52
C THR A 182 -6.18 -22.61 16.27
N ASN A 183 -6.19 -22.82 17.58
CA ASN A 183 -7.37 -22.62 18.43
C ASN A 183 -7.83 -21.14 18.45
N LEU A 184 -6.90 -20.20 18.50
CA LEU A 184 -7.19 -18.78 18.43
C LEU A 184 -7.83 -18.41 17.08
N ILE A 185 -7.25 -18.90 15.98
CA ILE A 185 -7.80 -18.68 14.61
C ILE A 185 -9.20 -19.27 14.52
N ASN A 186 -9.40 -20.52 14.99
CA ASN A 186 -10.71 -21.17 14.92
C ASN A 186 -11.78 -20.44 15.74
N LYS A 187 -11.42 -19.90 16.91
CA LYS A 187 -12.32 -19.05 17.71
C LYS A 187 -12.82 -17.84 16.93
N TYR A 188 -11.93 -17.10 16.28
CA TYR A 188 -12.34 -15.91 15.51
C TYR A 188 -12.99 -16.27 14.17
N LYS A 189 -12.59 -17.38 13.53
CA LYS A 189 -13.30 -17.92 12.37
C LYS A 189 -14.76 -18.21 12.67
N ALA A 190 -15.06 -18.84 13.80
CA ALA A 190 -16.44 -19.14 14.20
C ALA A 190 -17.28 -17.85 14.34
N VAL A 191 -16.71 -16.79 14.86
CA VAL A 191 -17.38 -15.47 14.97
C VAL A 191 -17.60 -14.81 13.61
N ALA A 192 -16.60 -14.88 12.72
CA ALA A 192 -16.65 -14.27 11.41
C ALA A 192 -17.49 -15.07 10.39
N PHE A 193 -17.60 -16.38 10.56
CA PHE A 193 -18.15 -17.32 9.59
C PHE A 193 -19.55 -16.96 9.05
N PRO A 194 -20.55 -16.57 9.86
CA PRO A 194 -21.87 -16.23 9.35
C PRO A 194 -21.86 -15.04 8.38
N ILE A 195 -20.95 -14.10 8.57
CA ILE A 195 -20.78 -12.92 7.71
C ILE A 195 -19.91 -13.26 6.51
N SER A 196 -18.75 -13.85 6.75
CA SER A 196 -17.73 -14.08 5.71
C SER A 196 -18.18 -15.09 4.65
N ASN A 197 -18.99 -16.08 5.03
CA ASN A 197 -19.50 -17.11 4.11
C ASN A 197 -20.83 -16.78 3.44
N ARG A 198 -21.43 -15.64 3.75
CA ARG A 198 -22.63 -15.18 3.07
C ARG A 198 -22.34 -14.99 1.59
N ILE A 199 -23.08 -15.69 0.72
CA ILE A 199 -22.99 -15.53 -0.73
C ILE A 199 -23.56 -14.16 -1.10
N ILE A 200 -22.82 -13.40 -1.87
CA ILE A 200 -23.16 -12.04 -2.33
C ILE A 200 -23.24 -11.90 -3.84
N GLY A 201 -22.93 -12.95 -4.58
CA GLY A 201 -22.99 -13.00 -6.02
C GLY A 201 -22.35 -14.24 -6.58
N SER A 202 -22.12 -14.25 -7.90
CA SER A 202 -21.45 -15.33 -8.59
C SER A 202 -20.61 -14.83 -9.76
N ILE A 203 -19.63 -15.63 -10.19
CA ILE A 203 -18.80 -15.39 -11.37
C ILE A 203 -19.20 -16.35 -12.47
N SER A 204 -19.22 -15.88 -13.71
CA SER A 204 -19.48 -16.70 -14.89
C SER A 204 -18.47 -17.85 -15.00
N PRO A 205 -18.88 -19.06 -15.40
CA PRO A 205 -17.97 -20.21 -15.60
C PRO A 205 -16.73 -19.88 -16.46
N ASN A 206 -16.87 -19.03 -17.45
CA ASN A 206 -15.78 -18.63 -18.34
C ASN A 206 -14.77 -17.68 -17.67
N SER A 207 -15.07 -17.18 -16.48
CA SER A 207 -14.20 -16.27 -15.72
C SER A 207 -13.60 -16.94 -14.47
N GLN A 208 -13.82 -18.25 -14.33
CA GLN A 208 -13.27 -19.00 -13.21
C GLN A 208 -11.82 -19.47 -13.53
N PRO A 209 -10.97 -19.65 -12.51
CA PRO A 209 -11.31 -19.57 -11.07
C PRO A 209 -11.17 -18.18 -10.48
N ASN A 210 -10.79 -17.14 -11.24
CA ASN A 210 -10.56 -15.82 -10.69
C ASN A 210 -10.78 -14.70 -11.70
N ILE A 211 -11.11 -13.52 -11.15
CA ILE A 211 -11.02 -12.23 -11.86
C ILE A 211 -9.77 -11.53 -11.34
N SER A 212 -8.84 -11.24 -12.25
CA SER A 212 -7.50 -10.79 -11.85
C SER A 212 -7.42 -9.30 -11.57
N ARG A 213 -6.66 -8.96 -10.52
CA ARG A 213 -6.19 -7.60 -10.24
C ARG A 213 -4.90 -7.24 -10.98
N THR A 214 -4.28 -8.20 -11.65
CA THR A 214 -3.01 -7.97 -12.35
C THR A 214 -3.18 -6.94 -13.43
N ILE A 215 -2.39 -5.87 -13.37
CA ILE A 215 -2.42 -4.81 -14.36
C ILE A 215 -1.71 -5.24 -15.65
N ASN A 216 -2.32 -4.91 -16.77
CA ASN A 216 -1.74 -5.10 -18.10
C ASN A 216 -0.71 -4.00 -18.43
N LYS A 217 -0.18 -4.01 -19.66
CA LYS A 217 0.86 -3.06 -20.12
C LYS A 217 0.40 -1.59 -20.09
N VAL A 218 -0.91 -1.34 -20.23
CA VAL A 218 -1.46 0.02 -20.22
C VAL A 218 -1.84 0.48 -18.81
N GLY A 219 -1.83 -0.41 -17.81
CA GLY A 219 -2.13 -0.13 -16.41
C GLY A 219 -3.52 -0.54 -15.95
N GLU A 220 -4.32 -1.23 -16.78
CA GLU A 220 -5.67 -1.70 -16.44
C GLU A 220 -5.66 -3.13 -15.90
N SER A 221 -6.62 -3.46 -15.03
CA SER A 221 -6.95 -4.82 -14.63
C SER A 221 -8.45 -5.09 -14.75
N GLU A 222 -8.82 -6.34 -15.02
CA GLU A 222 -10.23 -6.76 -15.10
C GLU A 222 -10.99 -6.41 -13.82
N LEU A 223 -10.42 -6.77 -12.66
CA LEU A 223 -11.03 -6.50 -11.37
C LEU A 223 -11.07 -4.99 -11.07
N GLY A 224 -10.07 -4.24 -11.49
CA GLY A 224 -10.04 -2.79 -11.33
C GLY A 224 -11.15 -2.08 -12.10
N GLN A 225 -11.41 -2.50 -13.34
CA GLN A 225 -12.53 -1.99 -14.14
C GLN A 225 -13.88 -2.29 -13.47
N ILE A 226 -14.06 -3.52 -12.95
CA ILE A 226 -15.28 -3.93 -12.25
C ILE A 226 -15.52 -3.10 -11.00
N ILE A 227 -14.47 -2.86 -10.19
CA ILE A 227 -14.59 -2.06 -8.97
C ILE A 227 -14.92 -0.60 -9.31
N ALA A 228 -14.25 -0.01 -10.29
CA ALA A 228 -14.57 1.35 -10.74
C ALA A 228 -16.03 1.45 -11.25
N ASP A 229 -16.52 0.44 -11.97
CA ASP A 229 -17.91 0.36 -12.42
C ASP A 229 -18.89 0.19 -11.25
N ALA A 230 -18.52 -0.56 -10.22
CA ALA A 230 -19.32 -0.73 -9.00
C ALA A 230 -19.44 0.60 -8.23
N GLN A 231 -18.34 1.34 -8.11
CA GLN A 231 -18.33 2.67 -7.49
C GLN A 231 -19.20 3.65 -8.26
N LEU A 232 -19.08 3.66 -9.60
CA LEU A 232 -19.94 4.50 -10.45
C LEU A 232 -21.41 4.12 -10.30
N ALA A 233 -21.74 2.83 -10.34
CA ALA A 233 -23.13 2.38 -10.22
C ALA A 233 -23.77 2.79 -8.88
N ALA A 234 -23.01 2.72 -7.79
CA ALA A 234 -23.49 3.08 -6.45
C ALA A 234 -23.67 4.60 -6.25
N THR A 235 -23.02 5.43 -7.08
CA THR A 235 -23.03 6.90 -6.93
C THR A 235 -23.71 7.62 -8.09
N LYS A 236 -24.14 6.87 -9.11
CA LYS A 236 -24.92 7.42 -10.23
C LYS A 236 -26.31 7.81 -9.77
N SER A 237 -26.75 9.02 -10.07
CA SER A 237 -28.10 9.44 -9.72
C SER A 237 -29.17 8.67 -10.50
N PRO A 238 -30.14 8.05 -9.85
CA PRO A 238 -31.23 7.38 -10.55
C PRO A 238 -32.18 8.34 -11.30
N THR A 239 -32.17 9.61 -10.94
CA THR A 239 -33.10 10.64 -11.46
C THR A 239 -32.47 11.58 -12.47
N LYS A 240 -31.25 11.30 -12.99
CA LYS A 240 -30.49 12.22 -13.82
C LYS A 240 -30.25 13.61 -13.19
N SER A 241 -30.37 13.71 -11.85
CA SER A 241 -29.98 14.93 -11.15
C SER A 241 -28.47 15.16 -11.32
N GLN A 242 -28.04 16.41 -11.31
CA GLN A 242 -26.62 16.77 -11.46
C GLN A 242 -25.73 16.27 -10.30
N ASP A 243 -26.31 15.67 -9.27
CA ASP A 243 -25.61 15.23 -8.07
C ASP A 243 -24.91 13.87 -8.19
N GLY A 244 -25.30 13.05 -9.18
CA GLY A 244 -24.71 11.73 -9.41
C GLY A 244 -23.39 11.78 -10.15
N ALA A 245 -22.49 10.83 -9.85
CA ALA A 245 -21.22 10.70 -10.56
C ALA A 245 -21.39 10.27 -12.02
N ALA A 246 -20.56 10.80 -12.89
CA ALA A 246 -20.42 10.40 -14.30
C ALA A 246 -19.15 9.56 -14.54
N ILE A 247 -18.16 9.64 -13.65
CA ILE A 247 -16.88 8.97 -13.75
C ILE A 247 -16.50 8.43 -12.37
N ALA A 248 -15.90 7.24 -12.32
CA ALA A 248 -15.28 6.72 -11.12
C ALA A 248 -13.80 6.40 -11.34
N PHE A 249 -12.98 6.68 -10.33
CA PHE A 249 -11.56 6.34 -10.30
C PHE A 249 -11.25 5.49 -9.07
N MET A 250 -10.46 4.43 -9.27
CA MET A 250 -10.01 3.54 -8.19
C MET A 250 -8.50 3.37 -8.25
N ASN A 251 -7.82 3.52 -7.12
CA ASN A 251 -6.39 3.26 -7.01
C ASN A 251 -6.11 1.75 -6.98
N SER A 252 -5.14 1.30 -7.75
CA SER A 252 -4.76 -0.12 -7.82
C SER A 252 -4.26 -0.66 -6.48
N GLY A 253 -3.64 0.17 -5.64
CA GLY A 253 -3.23 -0.17 -4.27
C GLY A 253 -4.39 -0.52 -3.34
N GLY A 254 -5.60 -0.04 -3.61
CA GLY A 254 -6.83 -0.38 -2.90
C GLY A 254 -7.41 -1.75 -3.25
N ILE A 255 -6.87 -2.44 -4.27
CA ILE A 255 -7.28 -3.78 -4.71
C ILE A 255 -6.24 -4.80 -4.22
N ARG A 256 -6.53 -5.53 -3.15
CA ARG A 256 -5.53 -6.28 -2.38
C ARG A 256 -5.32 -7.73 -2.82
N SER A 257 -6.30 -8.35 -3.47
CA SER A 257 -6.23 -9.72 -3.99
C SER A 257 -7.04 -9.84 -5.28
N ASP A 258 -6.84 -10.94 -6.00
CA ASP A 258 -7.78 -11.38 -7.03
C ASP A 258 -9.12 -11.74 -6.38
N LEU A 259 -10.22 -11.64 -7.13
CA LEU A 259 -11.50 -12.20 -6.72
C LEU A 259 -11.54 -13.66 -7.12
N ILE A 260 -11.31 -14.55 -6.17
CA ILE A 260 -11.18 -16.00 -6.40
C ILE A 260 -12.49 -16.69 -6.04
N SER A 261 -13.01 -17.54 -6.94
CA SER A 261 -14.15 -18.42 -6.70
C SER A 261 -13.97 -19.73 -7.48
N THR A 262 -13.92 -20.84 -6.77
CA THR A 262 -13.71 -22.17 -7.36
C THR A 262 -15.00 -22.90 -7.70
N ASP A 263 -16.12 -22.50 -7.10
CA ASP A 263 -17.46 -23.07 -7.30
C ASP A 263 -18.44 -22.13 -8.05
N GLY A 264 -17.94 -20.95 -8.44
CA GLY A 264 -18.71 -19.90 -9.08
C GLY A 264 -19.39 -18.95 -8.12
N ASN A 265 -19.57 -19.29 -6.83
CA ASN A 265 -20.16 -18.42 -5.84
C ASN A 265 -19.13 -17.42 -5.29
N VAL A 266 -19.54 -16.20 -5.06
CA VAL A 266 -18.73 -15.18 -4.40
C VAL A 266 -19.28 -14.92 -3.01
N THR A 267 -18.46 -15.13 -1.99
CA THR A 267 -18.80 -14.82 -0.61
C THR A 267 -18.37 -13.41 -0.23
N TYR A 268 -19.00 -12.86 0.83
CA TYR A 268 -18.58 -11.59 1.42
C TYR A 268 -17.10 -11.59 1.82
N GLY A 269 -16.61 -12.68 2.40
CA GLY A 269 -15.20 -12.81 2.79
C GLY A 269 -14.23 -12.73 1.63
N GLN A 270 -14.57 -13.36 0.48
CA GLN A 270 -13.76 -13.25 -0.74
C GLN A 270 -13.72 -11.80 -1.26
N ALA A 271 -14.87 -11.14 -1.34
CA ALA A 271 -14.93 -9.74 -1.76
C ALA A 271 -14.23 -8.80 -0.76
N PHE A 272 -14.33 -9.06 0.56
CA PHE A 272 -13.63 -8.31 1.59
C PHE A 272 -12.10 -8.44 1.47
N THR A 273 -11.56 -9.58 1.02
CA THR A 273 -10.12 -9.69 0.77
C THR A 273 -9.65 -8.82 -0.40
N VAL A 274 -10.54 -8.49 -1.33
CA VAL A 274 -10.29 -7.58 -2.45
C VAL A 274 -10.24 -6.13 -1.98
N GLN A 275 -11.22 -5.68 -1.21
CA GLN A 275 -11.36 -4.29 -0.71
C GLN A 275 -11.54 -4.24 0.81
N PRO A 276 -10.48 -4.46 1.62
CA PRO A 276 -10.61 -4.62 3.08
C PRO A 276 -10.59 -3.31 3.88
N PHE A 277 -10.54 -2.14 3.23
CA PHE A 277 -10.27 -0.88 3.93
C PHE A 277 -11.51 -0.20 4.50
N GLY A 278 -12.70 -0.45 3.96
CA GLY A 278 -13.94 0.16 4.43
C GLY A 278 -14.00 1.66 4.16
N ASN A 279 -13.45 2.12 3.03
CA ASN A 279 -13.57 3.51 2.62
C ASN A 279 -15.01 3.85 2.24
N ASN A 280 -15.45 5.06 2.52
CA ASN A 280 -16.66 5.58 1.93
C ASN A 280 -16.42 6.01 0.48
N LEU A 281 -17.43 5.92 -0.36
CA LEU A 281 -17.42 6.56 -1.67
C LEU A 281 -17.69 8.06 -1.49
N VAL A 282 -16.89 8.88 -2.14
CA VAL A 282 -17.01 10.34 -2.12
C VAL A 282 -17.26 10.83 -3.54
N THR A 283 -18.42 11.40 -3.76
CA THR A 283 -18.75 12.08 -5.03
C THR A 283 -18.41 13.55 -4.90
N MET A 284 -17.71 14.11 -5.88
CA MET A 284 -17.27 15.51 -5.88
C MET A 284 -17.30 16.12 -7.26
N THR A 285 -17.33 17.45 -7.33
CA THR A 285 -17.22 18.24 -8.55
C THR A 285 -15.77 18.61 -8.80
N VAL A 286 -15.28 18.32 -10.00
CA VAL A 286 -13.98 18.76 -10.52
C VAL A 286 -14.13 19.27 -11.94
N THR A 287 -13.25 20.17 -12.37
CA THR A 287 -13.18 20.63 -13.75
C THR A 287 -12.52 19.61 -14.67
N GLY A 288 -12.73 19.72 -15.99
CA GLY A 288 -11.99 18.90 -16.95
C GLY A 288 -10.47 19.10 -16.89
N ALA A 289 -10.02 20.30 -16.53
CA ALA A 289 -8.60 20.59 -16.30
C ALA A 289 -8.07 19.82 -15.07
N GLU A 290 -8.82 19.77 -13.98
CA GLU A 290 -8.47 18.99 -12.78
C GLU A 290 -8.52 17.49 -13.05
N ILE A 291 -9.41 16.99 -13.92
CA ILE A 291 -9.36 15.58 -14.38
C ILE A 291 -8.05 15.31 -15.14
N LYS A 292 -7.63 16.21 -16.03
CA LYS A 292 -6.33 16.04 -16.70
C LYS A 292 -5.19 16.04 -15.70
N GLN A 293 -5.19 16.94 -14.73
CA GLN A 293 -4.19 16.98 -13.66
C GLN A 293 -4.20 15.68 -12.84
N LEU A 294 -5.36 15.16 -12.46
CA LEU A 294 -5.50 13.88 -11.76
C LEU A 294 -4.80 12.74 -12.53
N LEU A 295 -5.00 12.70 -13.85
CA LEU A 295 -4.39 11.67 -14.69
C LEU A 295 -2.89 11.89 -14.88
N GLU A 296 -2.39 13.12 -14.86
CA GLU A 296 -0.96 13.42 -14.89
C GLU A 296 -0.27 13.06 -13.55
N GLU A 297 -0.95 13.21 -12.41
CA GLU A 297 -0.45 12.80 -11.08
C GLU A 297 -0.22 11.27 -10.95
N GLN A 298 -0.62 10.46 -11.94
CA GLN A 298 -0.31 9.03 -12.01
C GLN A 298 1.17 8.74 -12.30
N PHE A 299 1.88 9.70 -12.93
CA PHE A 299 3.26 9.55 -13.37
C PHE A 299 4.21 10.22 -12.39
N ASP A 300 5.44 9.69 -12.33
CA ASP A 300 6.42 10.07 -11.33
C ASP A 300 5.88 9.96 -9.89
N ASN A 301 5.05 8.95 -9.67
CA ASN A 301 4.30 8.70 -8.44
C ASN A 301 4.55 7.28 -7.91
N PRO A 302 5.05 7.08 -6.69
CA PRO A 302 5.40 8.11 -5.69
C PRO A 302 6.73 8.83 -5.95
N MET A 303 7.56 8.33 -6.87
CA MET A 303 8.88 8.87 -7.20
C MET A 303 9.06 8.94 -8.72
N VAL A 304 10.03 9.73 -9.14
CA VAL A 304 10.42 9.88 -10.54
C VAL A 304 10.62 8.50 -11.20
N GLY A 305 10.03 8.30 -12.38
CA GLY A 305 10.05 7.06 -13.14
C GLY A 305 9.04 5.99 -12.72
N GLN A 306 8.36 6.17 -11.59
CA GLN A 306 7.28 5.27 -11.15
C GLN A 306 5.91 5.75 -11.64
N LYS A 307 4.93 4.86 -11.65
CA LYS A 307 3.57 5.20 -12.05
C LYS A 307 2.52 4.44 -11.22
N ARG A 308 1.40 5.12 -10.93
CA ARG A 308 0.23 4.56 -10.25
C ARG A 308 -1.01 4.82 -11.11
N ILE A 309 -1.28 3.94 -12.07
CA ILE A 309 -2.41 4.11 -12.97
C ILE A 309 -3.72 3.82 -12.22
N LEU A 310 -4.65 4.78 -12.27
CA LEU A 310 -5.99 4.64 -11.73
C LEU A 310 -6.83 3.74 -12.63
N GLN A 311 -7.62 2.87 -12.01
CA GLN A 311 -8.65 2.11 -12.70
C GLN A 311 -9.85 3.03 -12.94
N ILE A 312 -10.41 3.00 -14.12
CA ILE A 312 -11.44 3.95 -14.55
C ILE A 312 -12.74 3.23 -14.89
N SER A 313 -13.87 3.90 -14.64
CA SER A 313 -15.19 3.34 -14.92
C SER A 313 -15.55 3.35 -16.41
N GLN A 314 -16.54 2.53 -16.77
CA GLN A 314 -17.11 2.49 -18.11
C GLN A 314 -17.59 3.88 -18.57
N GLY A 315 -17.41 4.17 -19.85
CA GLY A 315 -17.74 5.46 -20.47
C GLY A 315 -16.61 6.47 -20.42
N PHE A 316 -15.60 6.29 -19.57
CA PHE A 316 -14.43 7.16 -19.52
C PHE A 316 -13.23 6.50 -20.21
N SER A 317 -12.44 7.27 -20.95
CA SER A 317 -11.23 6.80 -21.64
C SER A 317 -10.20 7.89 -21.82
N TYR A 318 -8.94 7.50 -21.93
CA TYR A 318 -7.84 8.43 -22.25
C TYR A 318 -6.66 7.68 -22.90
N THR A 319 -5.73 8.46 -23.45
CA THR A 319 -4.46 7.98 -24.01
C THR A 319 -3.31 8.55 -23.19
N TRP A 320 -2.25 7.78 -22.97
CA TRP A 320 -1.02 8.32 -22.40
C TRP A 320 0.22 7.93 -23.22
N THR A 321 1.26 8.74 -23.15
CA THR A 321 2.48 8.59 -23.94
C THR A 321 3.69 8.49 -22.98
N PRO A 322 4.42 7.35 -22.96
CA PRO A 322 5.50 7.10 -22.00
C PRO A 322 6.59 8.16 -21.96
N ASN A 323 7.06 8.56 -23.16
CA ASN A 323 8.20 9.44 -23.33
C ASN A 323 7.85 10.93 -23.38
N ALA A 324 6.58 11.29 -23.20
CA ALA A 324 6.18 12.69 -23.13
C ALA A 324 6.65 13.34 -21.82
N LEU A 325 6.84 14.64 -21.82
CA LEU A 325 7.22 15.41 -20.63
C LEU A 325 6.15 15.30 -19.55
N THR A 326 6.56 15.35 -18.30
CA THR A 326 5.67 15.42 -17.13
C THR A 326 4.68 16.57 -17.30
N GLY A 327 3.41 16.32 -17.02
CA GLY A 327 2.29 17.26 -17.25
C GLY A 327 1.71 17.24 -18.67
N ASN A 328 2.32 16.51 -19.61
CA ASN A 328 1.86 16.34 -20.98
C ASN A 328 1.79 14.88 -21.44
N LYS A 329 1.77 13.95 -20.49
CA LYS A 329 1.69 12.50 -20.79
C LYS A 329 0.29 12.08 -21.21
N VAL A 330 -0.76 12.79 -20.78
CA VAL A 330 -2.16 12.40 -20.99
C VAL A 330 -2.83 13.24 -22.08
N SER A 331 -3.52 12.55 -22.99
CA SER A 331 -4.25 13.11 -24.11
C SER A 331 -5.55 12.34 -24.39
N ASN A 332 -6.36 12.79 -25.34
CA ASN A 332 -7.58 12.11 -25.79
C ASN A 332 -8.54 11.72 -24.67
N ILE A 333 -8.67 12.57 -23.65
CA ILE A 333 -9.56 12.31 -22.51
C ILE A 333 -11.00 12.44 -22.99
N LYS A 334 -11.81 11.38 -22.82
CA LYS A 334 -13.20 11.34 -23.30
C LYS A 334 -14.13 10.79 -22.23
N LEU A 335 -15.33 11.34 -22.19
CA LEU A 335 -16.49 10.80 -21.46
C LEU A 335 -17.60 10.50 -22.48
N ASN A 336 -18.06 9.23 -22.54
CA ASN A 336 -19.04 8.74 -23.51
C ASN A 336 -18.68 9.11 -24.96
N ASN A 337 -17.41 8.92 -25.32
CA ASN A 337 -16.79 9.25 -26.60
C ASN A 337 -16.69 10.76 -26.93
N MET A 338 -17.17 11.64 -26.04
CA MET A 338 -17.04 13.09 -26.20
C MET A 338 -15.78 13.59 -25.49
N PRO A 339 -14.97 14.44 -26.14
CA PRO A 339 -13.81 15.05 -25.47
C PRO A 339 -14.20 15.80 -24.20
N ILE A 340 -13.40 15.64 -23.14
CA ILE A 340 -13.56 16.45 -21.92
C ILE A 340 -13.23 17.91 -22.22
N ASN A 341 -14.12 18.82 -21.81
CA ASN A 341 -13.86 20.26 -21.88
C ASN A 341 -13.15 20.70 -20.59
N PRO A 342 -11.96 21.29 -20.65
CA PRO A 342 -11.19 21.67 -19.45
C PRO A 342 -11.93 22.66 -18.53
N ASN A 343 -12.85 23.47 -19.08
CA ASN A 343 -13.55 24.52 -18.33
C ASN A 343 -14.92 24.08 -17.79
N LEU A 344 -15.38 22.87 -18.09
CA LEU A 344 -16.66 22.37 -17.59
C LEU A 344 -16.45 21.53 -16.31
N ASP A 345 -17.47 21.56 -15.48
CA ASP A 345 -17.56 20.74 -14.27
C ASP A 345 -18.03 19.32 -14.57
N TYR A 346 -17.42 18.35 -13.90
CA TYR A 346 -17.76 16.95 -13.96
C TYR A 346 -17.92 16.39 -12.55
N ARG A 347 -18.96 15.59 -12.34
CA ARG A 347 -19.14 14.84 -11.10
C ARG A 347 -18.37 13.53 -11.19
N ILE A 348 -17.42 13.36 -10.30
CA ILE A 348 -16.63 12.13 -10.19
C ILE A 348 -16.87 11.46 -8.85
N THR A 349 -16.63 10.14 -8.77
CA THR A 349 -16.58 9.43 -7.50
C THR A 349 -15.23 8.74 -7.33
N VAL A 350 -14.74 8.75 -6.10
CA VAL A 350 -13.52 8.07 -5.65
C VAL A 350 -13.77 7.53 -4.25
N ASN A 351 -12.91 6.64 -3.76
CA ASN A 351 -12.93 6.27 -2.35
C ASN A 351 -12.41 7.42 -1.45
N SER A 352 -12.76 7.41 -0.16
CA SER A 352 -12.39 8.48 0.77
C SER A 352 -10.89 8.67 0.91
N PHE A 353 -10.09 7.62 0.79
CA PHE A 353 -8.64 7.69 0.78
C PHE A 353 -8.11 8.57 -0.37
N LEU A 354 -8.60 8.34 -1.60
CA LEU A 354 -8.25 9.18 -2.76
C LEU A 354 -8.80 10.61 -2.62
N ALA A 355 -10.05 10.75 -2.15
CA ALA A 355 -10.68 12.06 -1.95
C ALA A 355 -9.85 12.99 -1.07
N ASP A 356 -9.14 12.42 -0.09
CA ASP A 356 -8.27 13.14 0.83
C ASP A 356 -6.82 13.26 0.30
N GLY A 357 -6.57 12.90 -0.96
CA GLY A 357 -5.26 13.03 -1.62
C GLY A 357 -4.31 11.86 -1.37
N GLY A 358 -4.85 10.70 -0.99
CA GLY A 358 -4.08 9.46 -0.86
C GLY A 358 -3.37 9.07 -2.16
N ASP A 359 -2.30 8.30 -2.06
CA ASP A 359 -1.44 7.90 -3.18
C ASP A 359 -0.89 9.09 -4.01
N ASN A 360 -0.73 10.27 -3.37
CA ASN A 360 -0.27 11.53 -3.98
C ASN A 360 -1.22 12.13 -5.04
N PHE A 361 -2.49 11.73 -5.07
CA PHE A 361 -3.50 12.36 -5.92
C PHE A 361 -4.05 13.64 -5.28
N THR A 362 -3.19 14.66 -5.23
CA THR A 362 -3.39 15.86 -4.42
C THR A 362 -4.47 16.79 -4.97
N VAL A 363 -4.70 16.78 -6.27
CA VAL A 363 -5.76 17.56 -6.94
C VAL A 363 -7.14 17.23 -6.38
N LEU A 364 -7.38 15.99 -5.94
CA LEU A 364 -8.67 15.57 -5.38
C LEU A 364 -9.03 16.28 -4.08
N ARG A 365 -8.06 16.85 -3.36
CA ARG A 365 -8.32 17.67 -2.15
C ARG A 365 -9.12 18.94 -2.46
N ALA A 366 -8.99 19.46 -3.65
CA ALA A 366 -9.72 20.67 -4.11
C ALA A 366 -11.13 20.37 -4.63
N GLY A 367 -11.52 19.08 -4.71
CA GLY A 367 -12.85 18.68 -5.17
C GLY A 367 -13.97 19.32 -4.35
N ARG A 368 -14.94 19.92 -5.06
CA ARG A 368 -16.06 20.71 -4.52
C ARG A 368 -17.31 19.85 -4.35
N ASP A 369 -18.30 20.34 -3.63
CA ASP A 369 -19.65 19.73 -3.47
C ASP A 369 -19.57 18.24 -3.12
N ARG A 370 -18.75 17.92 -2.09
CA ARG A 370 -18.47 16.55 -1.67
C ARG A 370 -19.70 15.92 -1.01
N LEU A 371 -20.10 14.77 -1.52
CA LEU A 371 -21.14 13.92 -0.95
C LEU A 371 -20.52 12.59 -0.53
N VAL A 372 -20.62 12.29 0.76
CA VAL A 372 -20.17 11.00 1.32
C VAL A 372 -21.28 10.00 1.15
N GLY A 373 -21.00 8.92 0.43
CA GLY A 373 -21.93 7.84 0.13
C GLY A 373 -21.67 6.56 0.94
N VAL A 374 -22.10 5.44 0.38
CA VAL A 374 -21.94 4.11 0.98
C VAL A 374 -20.45 3.70 1.07
N VAL A 375 -20.19 2.68 1.90
CA VAL A 375 -18.86 2.05 1.96
C VAL A 375 -18.58 1.33 0.64
N ASP A 376 -17.34 1.39 0.16
CA ASP A 376 -16.86 0.79 -1.09
C ASP A 376 -17.19 -0.72 -1.18
N MET A 377 -17.07 -1.45 -0.07
CA MET A 377 -17.45 -2.85 0.03
C MET A 377 -18.96 -3.07 -0.19
N ALA A 378 -19.81 -2.18 0.31
CA ALA A 378 -21.26 -2.28 0.10
C ALA A 378 -21.65 -1.98 -1.37
N ALA A 379 -20.94 -1.05 -2.01
CA ALA A 379 -21.09 -0.77 -3.44
C ALA A 379 -20.70 -1.99 -4.28
N PHE A 380 -19.57 -2.63 -3.95
CA PHE A 380 -19.10 -3.82 -4.64
C PHE A 380 -20.03 -5.02 -4.43
N GLU A 381 -20.54 -5.23 -3.20
CA GLU A 381 -21.52 -6.27 -2.91
C GLU A 381 -22.82 -6.07 -3.72
N SER A 382 -23.35 -4.85 -3.76
CA SER A 382 -24.55 -4.55 -4.56
C SER A 382 -24.31 -4.83 -6.05
N TYR A 383 -23.17 -4.41 -6.57
CA TYR A 383 -22.82 -4.62 -7.96
C TYR A 383 -22.69 -6.09 -8.33
N LEU A 384 -22.06 -6.89 -7.46
CA LEU A 384 -21.95 -8.35 -7.62
C LEU A 384 -23.33 -9.00 -7.66
N ARG A 385 -24.19 -8.67 -6.69
CA ARG A 385 -25.55 -9.22 -6.61
C ARG A 385 -26.38 -8.91 -7.85
N ASP A 386 -26.35 -7.64 -8.29
CA ASP A 386 -27.20 -7.15 -9.38
C ASP A 386 -26.73 -7.65 -10.77
N ARG A 387 -25.47 -8.12 -10.86
CA ARG A 387 -24.87 -8.58 -12.14
C ARG A 387 -24.42 -10.03 -12.12
N SER A 388 -24.88 -10.81 -11.16
CA SER A 388 -24.59 -12.25 -11.11
C SER A 388 -25.30 -13.02 -12.24
N PRO A 389 -24.64 -13.94 -12.93
CA PRO A 389 -23.22 -14.25 -12.83
C PRO A 389 -22.34 -13.16 -13.49
N LEU A 390 -21.40 -12.61 -12.73
CA LEU A 390 -20.53 -11.54 -13.20
C LEU A 390 -19.65 -12.04 -14.35
N LYS A 391 -19.65 -11.28 -15.44
CA LYS A 391 -18.77 -11.50 -16.61
C LYS A 391 -17.86 -10.29 -16.74
N PRO A 392 -16.54 -10.46 -16.59
CA PRO A 392 -15.62 -9.41 -16.99
C PRO A 392 -15.83 -9.08 -18.47
N ASN A 393 -15.86 -7.80 -18.77
CA ASN A 393 -15.83 -7.30 -20.14
C ASN A 393 -14.66 -6.33 -20.26
N PRO A 394 -13.43 -6.83 -20.45
CA PRO A 394 -12.23 -6.03 -20.46
C PRO A 394 -12.11 -5.22 -21.76
N MET A 395 -13.02 -4.29 -21.98
CA MET A 395 -12.88 -3.30 -23.04
C MET A 395 -11.75 -2.34 -22.67
N PRO A 396 -10.76 -2.14 -23.56
CA PRO A 396 -9.70 -1.18 -23.32
C PRO A 396 -10.28 0.23 -23.10
N ARG A 397 -9.99 0.82 -21.95
CA ARG A 397 -10.38 2.19 -21.58
C ARG A 397 -9.19 3.13 -21.62
N ILE A 398 -7.99 2.57 -21.51
CA ILE A 398 -6.72 3.28 -21.52
C ILE A 398 -5.93 2.82 -22.74
N THR A 399 -5.36 3.76 -23.48
CA THR A 399 -4.50 3.52 -24.64
C THR A 399 -3.10 4.07 -24.36
N VAL A 400 -2.07 3.42 -24.90
CA VAL A 400 -0.67 3.89 -24.85
C VAL A 400 -0.19 4.11 -26.27
N ASN A 401 0.38 5.30 -26.55
CA ASN A 401 0.99 5.64 -27.84
C ASN A 401 2.48 5.35 -27.85
#